data_69a97f29cba39f390461c63e51b3b072
#
_entry.id   69a97f29cba39f390461c63e51b3b072
#
_cell.length_a   1.000
_cell.length_b   1.000
_cell.length_c   1.000
_cell.angle_alpha   90.00
_cell.angle_beta   90.00
_cell.angle_gamma   90.00
#
_symmetry.space_group_name_H-M   'P 1'
#
loop_
_entity.id
_entity.type
_entity.pdbx_description
1 polymer ?
#
loop_
_entity_poly.entity_id
_entity_poly.type
_entity_poly.pdbx_seq_one_letter_code
_entity_poly.pdbx_strand_id
1 'polypeptide(L)'
;MCIMELGLKNELTIEDMVEDLNIKFGLTFKIEENFRGRTIGTRLYGKHSPARVDILINRISDYLNYGDNCWAEKLEIREIVPEIGNEYDIEISFI
;
A
#
# COMPACT_ATOMS: atom_id res chain seq x y z
N MET A 1 13.58 3.39 -10.31
CA MET A 1 13.32 4.04 -11.60
C MET A 1 12.06 3.48 -12.22
N CYS A 2 11.19 4.35 -12.65
CA CYS A 2 9.96 3.93 -13.32
C CYS A 2 10.25 3.73 -14.80
N ILE A 3 10.13 2.50 -15.25
CA ILE A 3 10.40 2.16 -16.65
C ILE A 3 9.09 2.01 -17.38
N MET A 4 8.91 2.81 -18.41
CA MET A 4 7.77 2.68 -19.31
C MET A 4 8.11 1.70 -20.41
N GLU A 5 7.31 0.67 -20.54
CA GLU A 5 7.44 -0.25 -21.63
C GLU A 5 7.00 0.43 -22.92
N LEU A 6 7.85 0.37 -23.93
CA LEU A 6 7.57 0.97 -25.20
C LEU A 6 6.44 0.24 -25.94
N GLY A 7 5.36 0.94 -26.14
CA GLY A 7 4.22 0.41 -26.86
C GLY A 7 3.33 -0.55 -26.11
N LEU A 8 3.69 -0.86 -24.88
CA LEU A 8 2.87 -1.69 -24.02
C LEU A 8 2.25 -0.83 -22.93
N LYS A 9 0.96 -0.93 -22.80
CA LYS A 9 0.28 -0.33 -21.67
C LYS A 9 0.38 -1.29 -20.50
N ASN A 10 1.36 -1.08 -19.67
CA ASN A 10 1.35 -1.70 -18.37
C ASN A 10 0.48 -0.86 -17.46
N GLU A 11 -0.78 -1.17 -17.46
CA GLU A 11 -1.67 -0.57 -16.48
C GLU A 11 -1.39 -1.24 -15.14
N LEU A 12 -0.60 -0.55 -14.34
CA LEU A 12 -0.36 -0.98 -12.98
C LEU A 12 -1.63 -0.73 -12.18
N THR A 13 -2.08 -1.76 -11.51
CA THR A 13 -3.33 -1.74 -10.76
C THR A 13 -3.06 -1.77 -9.27
N ILE A 14 -4.11 -1.52 -8.48
CA ILE A 14 -4.03 -1.67 -7.04
C ILE A 14 -3.68 -3.12 -6.68
N GLU A 15 -4.19 -4.07 -7.43
CA GLU A 15 -3.91 -5.49 -7.23
C GLU A 15 -2.42 -5.79 -7.37
N ASP A 16 -1.77 -5.20 -8.37
CA ASP A 16 -0.33 -5.35 -8.58
C ASP A 16 0.46 -4.77 -7.42
N MET A 17 0.06 -3.60 -6.94
CA MET A 17 0.69 -2.96 -5.80
C MET A 17 0.54 -3.79 -4.53
N VAL A 18 -0.65 -4.33 -4.31
CA VAL A 18 -0.92 -5.18 -3.13
C VAL A 18 -0.02 -6.41 -3.15
N GLU A 19 0.11 -7.07 -4.29
CA GLU A 19 0.99 -8.23 -4.42
C GLU A 19 2.43 -7.85 -4.11
N ASP A 20 2.89 -6.74 -4.66
CA ASP A 20 4.25 -6.25 -4.47
C ASP A 20 4.53 -5.91 -2.98
N LEU A 21 3.61 -5.19 -2.34
CA LEU A 21 3.72 -4.86 -0.92
C LEU A 21 3.72 -6.10 -0.04
N ASN A 22 2.87 -7.05 -0.33
CA ASN A 22 2.77 -8.27 0.46
C ASN A 22 4.06 -9.08 0.37
N ILE A 23 4.65 -9.16 -0.81
CA ILE A 23 5.93 -9.85 -1.00
C ILE A 23 7.06 -9.09 -0.32
N LYS A 24 7.13 -7.79 -0.55
CA LYS A 24 8.24 -6.95 -0.06
C LYS A 24 8.28 -6.86 1.46
N PHE A 25 7.14 -6.71 2.10
CA PHE A 25 7.06 -6.51 3.55
C PHE A 25 6.56 -7.72 4.33
N GLY A 26 6.22 -8.79 3.65
CA GLY A 26 5.69 -9.98 4.32
C GLY A 26 4.34 -9.73 4.98
N LEU A 27 3.48 -8.94 4.34
CA LEU A 27 2.19 -8.56 4.88
C LEU A 27 1.05 -9.23 4.12
N THR A 28 -0.17 -8.97 4.56
CA THR A 28 -1.38 -9.55 3.98
C THR A 28 -2.40 -8.45 3.68
N PHE A 29 -2.01 -7.48 2.86
CA PHE A 29 -2.94 -6.45 2.42
C PHE A 29 -4.11 -7.05 1.66
N LYS A 30 -5.30 -6.54 1.96
CA LYS A 30 -6.53 -6.91 1.28
C LYS A 30 -7.17 -5.67 0.70
N ILE A 31 -7.81 -5.84 -0.44
CA ILE A 31 -8.49 -4.75 -1.13
C ILE A 31 -9.93 -4.67 -0.65
N GLU A 32 -10.36 -3.47 -0.29
CA GLU A 32 -11.77 -3.19 -0.01
C GLU A 32 -12.28 -2.13 -0.96
N GLU A 33 -13.45 -2.37 -1.52
CA GLU A 33 -14.18 -1.40 -2.30
C GLU A 33 -15.42 -0.98 -1.51
N ASN A 34 -15.60 0.33 -1.39
CA ASN A 34 -16.76 0.88 -0.74
C ASN A 34 -17.23 2.13 -1.48
N PHE A 35 -18.29 2.76 -0.99
CA PHE A 35 -18.85 3.95 -1.65
C PHE A 35 -17.90 5.16 -1.65
N ARG A 36 -16.84 5.14 -0.87
CA ARG A 36 -15.82 6.20 -0.81
C ARG A 36 -14.67 5.96 -1.77
N GLY A 37 -14.61 4.80 -2.41
CA GLY A 37 -13.55 4.41 -3.30
C GLY A 37 -12.88 3.12 -2.87
N ARG A 38 -11.61 2.96 -3.24
CA ARG A 38 -10.85 1.78 -2.92
C ARG A 38 -9.89 2.05 -1.78
N THR A 39 -9.82 1.10 -0.88
CA THR A 39 -8.82 1.09 0.18
C THR A 39 -8.15 -0.27 0.22
N ILE A 40 -6.94 -0.30 0.76
CA ILE A 40 -6.29 -1.55 1.09
C ILE A 40 -5.90 -1.51 2.55
N GLY A 41 -6.04 -2.65 3.22
CA GLY A 41 -5.69 -2.73 4.63
C GLY A 41 -4.94 -4.01 4.93
N THR A 42 -4.12 -3.99 5.95
CA THR A 42 -3.41 -5.17 6.44
C THR A 42 -3.49 -5.23 7.95
N ARG A 43 -3.52 -6.44 8.46
CA ARG A 43 -3.41 -6.69 9.89
C ARG A 43 -2.04 -7.25 10.19
N LEU A 44 -1.41 -6.70 11.21
CA LEU A 44 -0.13 -7.20 11.68
C LEU A 44 -0.38 -8.30 12.70
N TYR A 45 0.21 -9.45 12.46
CA TYR A 45 0.07 -10.56 13.38
C TYR A 45 1.14 -10.48 14.47
N GLY A 46 0.72 -10.82 15.69
CA GLY A 46 1.58 -10.78 16.85
C GLY A 46 1.49 -9.46 17.61
N LYS A 47 2.40 -9.29 18.58
CA LYS A 47 2.45 -8.08 19.37
C LYS A 47 3.16 -6.97 18.62
N HIS A 48 2.49 -5.85 18.47
CA HIS A 48 3.08 -4.65 17.89
C HIS A 48 2.72 -3.43 18.72
N SER A 49 3.62 -2.46 18.74
CA SER A 49 3.40 -1.19 19.38
C SER A 49 3.02 -0.12 18.35
N PRO A 50 2.40 0.98 18.77
CA PRO A 50 2.15 2.10 17.84
C PRO A 50 3.42 2.59 17.15
N ALA A 51 4.55 2.61 17.86
CA ALA A 51 5.82 3.02 17.26
C ALA A 51 6.25 2.08 16.13
N ARG A 52 6.02 0.80 16.28
CA ARG A 52 6.33 -0.19 15.23
C ARG A 52 5.45 0.00 14.00
N VAL A 53 4.18 0.29 14.22
CA VAL A 53 3.24 0.58 13.14
C VAL A 53 3.68 1.82 12.39
N ASP A 54 4.08 2.88 13.10
CA ASP A 54 4.56 4.11 12.49
C ASP A 54 5.82 3.89 11.64
N ILE A 55 6.76 3.11 12.16
CA ILE A 55 7.97 2.75 11.41
C ILE A 55 7.61 2.02 10.12
N LEU A 56 6.69 1.08 10.20
CA LEU A 56 6.26 0.32 9.04
C LEU A 56 5.55 1.21 8.01
N ILE A 57 4.69 2.10 8.47
CA ILE A 57 4.01 3.06 7.60
C ILE A 57 5.04 3.92 6.86
N ASN A 58 6.06 4.41 7.56
CA ASN A 58 7.12 5.20 6.94
C ASN A 58 7.87 4.40 5.88
N ARG A 59 8.18 3.15 6.14
CA ARG A 59 8.86 2.28 5.18
C ARG A 59 7.99 2.00 3.95
N ILE A 60 6.70 1.76 4.17
CA ILE A 60 5.76 1.56 3.07
C ILE A 60 5.65 2.83 2.24
N SER A 61 5.51 3.97 2.89
CA SER A 61 5.43 5.25 2.20
C SER A 61 6.67 5.52 1.35
N ASP A 62 7.86 5.29 1.90
CA ASP A 62 9.10 5.46 1.15
C ASP A 62 9.17 4.51 -0.04
N TYR A 63 8.77 3.27 0.15
CA TYR A 63 8.77 2.31 -0.93
C TYR A 63 7.81 2.69 -2.06
N LEU A 64 6.62 3.17 -1.71
CA LEU A 64 5.63 3.58 -2.70
C LEU A 64 6.06 4.83 -3.47
N ASN A 65 6.76 5.75 -2.81
CA ASN A 65 7.21 7.00 -3.43
C ASN A 65 8.52 6.85 -4.19
N TYR A 66 9.45 6.07 -3.66
CA TYR A 66 10.83 6.02 -4.15
C TYR A 66 11.30 4.63 -4.54
N GLY A 67 10.44 3.63 -4.45
CA GLY A 67 10.77 2.26 -4.84
C GLY A 67 10.88 2.07 -6.34
N ASP A 68 11.28 0.89 -6.73
CA ASP A 68 11.56 0.56 -8.13
C ASP A 68 10.37 0.77 -9.06
N ASN A 69 9.16 0.57 -8.57
CA ASN A 69 7.95 0.67 -9.39
C ASN A 69 7.32 2.06 -9.37
N CYS A 70 7.75 2.94 -8.48
CA CYS A 70 7.20 4.29 -8.34
C CYS A 70 5.67 4.29 -8.25
N TRP A 71 5.15 3.50 -7.32
CA TRP A 71 3.70 3.29 -7.23
C TRP A 71 2.90 4.57 -7.01
N ALA A 72 3.45 5.51 -6.24
CA ALA A 72 2.76 6.77 -5.97
C ALA A 72 2.54 7.62 -7.21
N GLU A 73 3.37 7.45 -8.24
CA GLU A 73 3.20 8.14 -9.51
C GLU A 73 2.11 7.51 -10.38
N LYS A 74 1.85 6.22 -10.16
CA LYS A 74 0.92 5.46 -10.99
C LYS A 74 -0.46 5.34 -10.37
N LEU A 75 -0.50 5.32 -9.07
CA LEU A 75 -1.74 5.20 -8.31
C LEU A 75 -1.84 6.43 -7.40
N GLU A 76 -2.95 7.12 -7.49
CA GLU A 76 -3.17 8.32 -6.69
C GLU A 76 -3.43 7.95 -5.24
N ILE A 77 -2.36 7.75 -4.49
CA ILE A 77 -2.43 7.42 -3.08
C ILE A 77 -2.82 8.66 -2.31
N ARG A 78 -3.93 8.57 -1.63
CA ARG A 78 -4.46 9.68 -0.84
C ARG A 78 -3.85 9.73 0.55
N GLU A 79 -3.82 8.60 1.22
CA GLU A 79 -3.46 8.55 2.63
C GLU A 79 -2.97 7.17 3.03
N ILE A 80 -2.00 7.14 3.93
CA ILE A 80 -1.52 5.92 4.57
C ILE A 80 -1.58 6.19 6.07
N VAL A 81 -2.42 5.46 6.76
CA VAL A 81 -2.65 5.71 8.19
C VAL A 81 -2.70 4.42 9.00
N PRO A 82 -2.35 4.50 10.30
CA PRO A 82 -2.70 3.43 11.21
C PRO A 82 -4.21 3.44 11.45
N GLU A 83 -4.82 2.28 11.40
CA GLU A 83 -6.25 2.16 11.60
C GLU A 83 -6.51 1.35 12.87
N ILE A 84 -6.63 2.06 13.98
CA ILE A 84 -6.80 1.44 15.29
C ILE A 84 -8.29 1.22 15.59
N GLY A 85 -8.61 0.01 16.00
CA GLY A 85 -9.99 -0.33 16.38
C GLY A 85 -10.84 -0.85 15.24
N ASN A 86 -10.30 -0.92 14.03
CA ASN A 86 -10.94 -1.51 12.87
C ASN A 86 -10.38 -2.89 12.57
N GLU A 87 -10.81 -3.44 11.46
CA GLU A 87 -10.35 -4.75 11.00
C GLU A 87 -8.86 -4.75 10.62
N TYR A 88 -8.34 -3.60 10.21
CA TYR A 88 -6.96 -3.47 9.74
C TYR A 88 -6.14 -2.60 10.68
N ASP A 89 -4.86 -2.90 10.79
CA ASP A 89 -3.92 -2.08 11.55
C ASP A 89 -3.32 -0.96 10.71
N ILE A 90 -3.22 -1.16 9.42
CA ILE A 90 -2.73 -0.16 8.47
C ILE A 90 -3.71 -0.09 7.30
N GLU A 91 -4.09 1.11 6.92
CA GLU A 91 -4.96 1.34 5.78
C GLU A 91 -4.33 2.34 4.81
N ILE A 92 -4.44 2.04 3.51
CA ILE A 92 -4.03 2.94 2.43
C ILE A 92 -5.26 3.26 1.60
N SER A 93 -5.54 4.54 1.46
CA SER A 93 -6.69 5.04 0.70
C SER A 93 -6.25 5.66 -0.61
N PHE A 94 -7.07 5.52 -1.64
CA PHE A 94 -6.82 6.04 -2.99
C PHE A 94 -7.88 7.06 -3.37
N ILE A 95 -7.48 8.00 -4.20
CA ILE A 95 -8.40 8.99 -4.75
C ILE A 95 -9.21 8.41 -5.89
#